data_8a40c2d7f3b7cb38f32afbba48cbdd7e
#
_entry.id   8a40c2d7f3b7cb38f32afbba48cbdd7e
#
_cell.length_a   1.000
_cell.length_b   1.000
_cell.length_c   1.000
_cell.angle_alpha   90.00
_cell.angle_beta   90.00
_cell.angle_gamma   90.00
#
_symmetry.space_group_name_H-M   'P 1'
#
loop_
_entity.id
_entity.type
_entity.pdbx_description
1 polymer ?
#
loop_
_entity_poly.entity_id
_entity_poly.type
_entity_poly.pdbx_seq_one_letter_code
_entity_poly.pdbx_strand_id
1 'polypeptide(L)'
;MTYRDVASKSVLIWACTAVGSRMPVAMAPLALVFLVRERPGGYTLGAALAAAYVIGEIIGAPVLGMRLDPARGRRHLVVGLLGGAVAFAGLGVLPGAHPVVLGAFACGAGFAPSAASGGLRTLLTSLVPERAVAQALSIESMLMSGVWAVSPVAVAGLALGIAPRVPLLLAAALMAASIAGLWLLPARWDKDGPDGETGESKLRVLIRAWPVYVTGAASLTLLGLAELTLPALLEQRGIAVGWSGPMLAGLAVGAGCGAFLYGLRTWPGRLRTRSVVFMCGMSAFVALAALIPGPAGIAVALALGGTLQAGAVITRNLSLRETLPPGAIAAGYSVMYAAVGAGYAVTGSLAGTLLQVVAPSTAILAGVALGLLLTALGWWGEVRGEARAKASSTAGDAGDDTGAGLGARAEGAPVARRGDA
;
A
#
# COMPACT_ATOMS: atom_id res chain seq x y z
N MET A 1 -0.10 2.95 25.36
CA MET A 1 0.03 1.64 24.67
C MET A 1 1.52 1.35 24.49
N THR A 2 1.95 0.13 24.68
CA THR A 2 3.39 -0.24 24.57
C THR A 2 3.58 -1.21 23.42
N TYR A 3 4.72 -1.14 22.74
CA TYR A 3 5.11 -2.09 21.68
C TYR A 3 5.36 -3.52 22.22
N ARG A 4 5.24 -3.77 23.53
CA ARG A 4 5.41 -5.09 24.14
C ARG A 4 4.43 -6.14 23.59
N ASP A 5 3.20 -5.74 23.27
CA ASP A 5 2.18 -6.63 22.70
C ASP A 5 2.52 -7.09 21.26
N VAL A 6 3.45 -6.41 20.60
CA VAL A 6 3.90 -6.71 19.23
C VAL A 6 5.28 -7.37 19.22
N ALA A 7 6.03 -7.32 20.34
CA ALA A 7 7.36 -7.92 20.46
C ALA A 7 7.23 -9.44 20.69
N SER A 8 6.86 -10.19 19.66
CA SER A 8 6.76 -11.64 19.68
C SER A 8 7.67 -12.29 18.64
N LYS A 9 8.06 -13.56 18.90
CA LYS A 9 8.86 -14.35 17.93
C LYS A 9 8.17 -14.44 16.56
N SER A 10 6.85 -14.56 16.54
CA SER A 10 6.06 -14.62 15.31
C SER A 10 6.13 -13.34 14.51
N VAL A 11 6.06 -12.17 15.18
CA VAL A 11 6.21 -10.86 14.50
C VAL A 11 7.63 -10.66 13.99
N LEU A 12 8.66 -11.14 14.68
CA LEU A 12 10.03 -11.09 14.20
C LEU A 12 10.21 -11.96 12.95
N ILE A 13 9.71 -13.20 12.96
CA ILE A 13 9.73 -14.08 11.79
C ILE A 13 8.98 -13.44 10.62
N TRP A 14 7.81 -12.86 10.91
CA TRP A 14 7.05 -12.09 9.92
C TRP A 14 7.86 -10.93 9.34
N ALA A 15 8.56 -10.16 10.17
CA ALA A 15 9.39 -9.04 9.72
C ALA A 15 10.51 -9.49 8.76
N CYS A 16 11.23 -10.56 9.09
CA CYS A 16 12.23 -11.15 8.21
C CYS A 16 11.61 -11.62 6.88
N THR A 17 10.46 -12.28 6.93
CA THR A 17 9.70 -12.72 5.75
C THR A 17 9.25 -11.53 4.90
N ALA A 18 8.76 -10.48 5.54
CA ALA A 18 8.32 -9.26 4.87
C ALA A 18 9.48 -8.51 4.19
N VAL A 19 10.64 -8.39 4.84
CA VAL A 19 11.85 -7.83 4.21
C VAL A 19 12.24 -8.65 2.99
N GLY A 20 12.35 -9.97 3.13
CA GLY A 20 12.77 -10.84 2.05
C GLY A 20 11.82 -10.84 0.85
N SER A 21 10.53 -10.60 1.06
CA SER A 21 9.54 -10.51 -0.03
C SER A 21 9.44 -9.11 -0.64
N ARG A 22 9.65 -8.04 0.13
CA ARG A 22 9.43 -6.65 -0.30
C ARG A 22 10.69 -5.93 -0.78
N MET A 23 11.86 -6.32 -0.28
CA MET A 23 13.13 -5.78 -0.75
C MET A 23 13.36 -6.04 -2.24
N PRO A 24 13.10 -7.25 -2.80
CA PRO A 24 13.11 -7.49 -4.24
C PRO A 24 12.21 -6.54 -5.04
N VAL A 25 11.03 -6.24 -4.52
CA VAL A 25 10.08 -5.32 -5.15
C VAL A 25 10.66 -3.90 -5.26
N ALA A 26 11.24 -3.40 -4.17
CA ALA A 26 11.87 -2.08 -4.14
C ALA A 26 13.17 -2.01 -4.96
N MET A 27 13.88 -3.14 -5.12
CA MET A 27 15.10 -3.25 -5.93
C MET A 27 14.80 -3.33 -7.43
N ALA A 28 13.67 -3.92 -7.84
CA ALA A 28 13.40 -4.35 -9.20
C ALA A 28 13.55 -3.25 -10.26
N PRO A 29 12.91 -2.06 -10.17
CA PRO A 29 12.97 -1.06 -11.24
C PRO A 29 14.40 -0.64 -11.55
N LEU A 30 15.19 -0.35 -10.50
CA LEU A 30 16.56 0.08 -10.66
C LEU A 30 17.48 -1.06 -11.13
N ALA A 31 17.31 -2.27 -10.60
CA ALA A 31 18.09 -3.43 -10.99
C ALA A 31 17.88 -3.81 -12.47
N LEU A 32 16.66 -3.67 -13.01
CA LEU A 32 16.35 -3.89 -14.42
C LEU A 32 17.06 -2.89 -15.33
N VAL A 33 17.15 -1.63 -14.93
CA VAL A 33 17.92 -0.62 -15.66
C VAL A 33 19.40 -0.97 -15.68
N PHE A 34 19.99 -1.30 -14.52
CA PHE A 34 21.40 -1.71 -14.44
C PHE A 34 21.71 -2.96 -15.25
N LEU A 35 20.77 -3.93 -15.32
CA LEU A 35 20.97 -5.19 -16.05
C LEU A 35 21.30 -4.98 -17.53
N VAL A 36 20.65 -4.00 -18.15
CA VAL A 36 20.72 -3.80 -19.61
C VAL A 36 21.39 -2.49 -20.05
N ARG A 37 21.80 -1.62 -19.10
CA ARG A 37 22.32 -0.27 -19.40
C ARG A 37 23.49 -0.24 -20.38
N GLU A 38 24.34 -1.28 -20.40
CA GLU A 38 25.54 -1.37 -21.25
C GLU A 38 25.23 -1.85 -22.67
N ARG A 39 23.98 -2.23 -22.97
CA ARG A 39 23.54 -2.60 -24.30
C ARG A 39 23.23 -1.37 -25.16
N PRO A 40 23.31 -1.46 -26.50
CA PRO A 40 22.78 -0.41 -27.37
C PRO A 40 21.31 -0.11 -27.03
N GLY A 41 20.97 1.15 -26.75
CA GLY A 41 19.64 1.55 -26.29
C GLY A 41 19.25 1.02 -24.89
N GLY A 42 20.23 0.63 -24.06
CA GLY A 42 20.03 -0.04 -22.78
C GLY A 42 19.16 0.73 -21.79
N TYR A 43 19.28 2.05 -21.72
CA TYR A 43 18.42 2.84 -20.83
C TYR A 43 16.94 2.80 -21.27
N THR A 44 16.66 2.86 -22.56
CA THR A 44 15.30 2.74 -23.09
C THR A 44 14.73 1.34 -22.82
N LEU A 45 15.53 0.29 -23.05
CA LEU A 45 15.16 -1.08 -22.75
C LEU A 45 14.95 -1.26 -21.23
N GLY A 46 15.84 -0.74 -20.40
CA GLY A 46 15.74 -0.79 -18.94
C GLY A 46 14.46 -0.14 -18.42
N ALA A 47 14.11 1.02 -18.94
CA ALA A 47 12.86 1.70 -18.64
C ALA A 47 11.63 0.88 -19.07
N ALA A 48 11.68 0.26 -20.27
CA ALA A 48 10.61 -0.61 -20.75
C ALA A 48 10.45 -1.88 -19.86
N LEU A 49 11.55 -2.49 -19.40
CA LEU A 49 11.52 -3.62 -18.49
C LEU A 49 10.97 -3.22 -17.11
N ALA A 50 11.37 -2.06 -16.58
CA ALA A 50 10.82 -1.52 -15.34
C ALA A 50 9.32 -1.24 -15.46
N ALA A 51 8.87 -0.69 -16.59
CA ALA A 51 7.44 -0.49 -16.86
C ALA A 51 6.69 -1.83 -16.94
N ALA A 52 7.24 -2.84 -17.61
CA ALA A 52 6.63 -4.18 -17.68
C ALA A 52 6.49 -4.81 -16.29
N TYR A 53 7.51 -4.64 -15.42
CA TYR A 53 7.47 -5.07 -14.03
C TYR A 53 6.32 -4.39 -13.27
N VAL A 54 6.23 -3.06 -13.33
CA VAL A 54 5.19 -2.28 -12.62
C VAL A 54 3.79 -2.61 -13.14
N ILE A 55 3.62 -2.79 -14.46
CA ILE A 55 2.34 -3.23 -15.05
C ILE A 55 1.96 -4.61 -14.51
N GLY A 56 2.91 -5.55 -14.45
CA GLY A 56 2.69 -6.86 -13.84
C GLY A 56 2.21 -6.76 -12.39
N GLU A 57 2.85 -5.92 -11.60
CA GLU A 57 2.52 -5.69 -10.19
C GLU A 57 1.12 -5.07 -10.01
N ILE A 58 0.78 -4.02 -10.78
CA ILE A 58 -0.51 -3.33 -10.71
C ILE A 58 -1.67 -4.27 -11.10
N ILE A 59 -1.48 -5.09 -12.13
CA ILE A 59 -2.51 -6.06 -12.56
C ILE A 59 -2.57 -7.25 -11.61
N GLY A 60 -1.40 -7.75 -11.20
CA GLY A 60 -1.30 -8.94 -10.34
C GLY A 60 -1.92 -8.74 -8.96
N ALA A 61 -1.71 -7.58 -8.35
CA ALA A 61 -2.16 -7.34 -6.98
C ALA A 61 -3.69 -7.48 -6.80
N PRO A 62 -4.58 -6.88 -7.59
CA PRO A 62 -6.00 -7.12 -7.48
C PRO A 62 -6.40 -8.53 -7.92
N VAL A 63 -5.84 -9.06 -9.02
CA VAL A 63 -6.20 -10.38 -9.57
C VAL A 63 -5.87 -11.50 -8.60
N LEU A 64 -4.65 -11.53 -8.09
CA LEU A 64 -4.20 -12.56 -7.15
C LEU A 64 -4.72 -12.29 -5.74
N GLY A 65 -4.86 -11.01 -5.35
CA GLY A 65 -5.42 -10.62 -4.08
C GLY A 65 -6.87 -11.06 -3.89
N MET A 66 -7.71 -10.95 -4.93
CA MET A 66 -9.11 -11.45 -4.90
C MET A 66 -9.20 -12.97 -4.76
N ARG A 67 -8.16 -13.70 -5.22
CA ARG A 67 -8.07 -15.15 -5.10
C ARG A 67 -7.46 -15.62 -3.79
N LEU A 68 -6.96 -14.70 -2.97
CA LEU A 68 -6.45 -15.04 -1.64
C LEU A 68 -7.60 -15.53 -0.75
N ASP A 69 -7.52 -16.82 -0.43
CA ASP A 69 -8.40 -17.48 0.51
C ASP A 69 -7.65 -17.54 1.86
N PRO A 70 -8.21 -17.01 2.96
CA PRO A 70 -7.57 -17.07 4.29
C PRO A 70 -7.22 -18.49 4.71
N ALA A 71 -8.05 -19.49 4.35
CA ALA A 71 -7.80 -20.89 4.67
C ALA A 71 -6.59 -21.49 3.90
N ARG A 72 -6.30 -20.98 2.70
CA ARG A 72 -5.21 -21.45 1.82
C ARG A 72 -4.13 -20.38 1.61
N GLY A 73 -4.19 -19.28 2.34
CA GLY A 73 -3.36 -18.09 2.13
C GLY A 73 -1.87 -18.37 2.07
N ARG A 74 -1.34 -19.25 2.96
CA ARG A 74 0.07 -19.67 2.91
C ARG A 74 0.44 -20.27 1.55
N ARG A 75 -0.37 -21.20 1.00
CA ARG A 75 -0.08 -21.83 -0.28
C ARG A 75 -0.07 -20.84 -1.44
N HIS A 76 -1.04 -19.92 -1.46
CA HIS A 76 -1.12 -18.87 -2.47
C HIS A 76 0.11 -17.96 -2.43
N LEU A 77 0.56 -17.55 -1.22
CA LEU A 77 1.75 -16.73 -1.10
C LEU A 77 3.03 -17.49 -1.49
N VAL A 78 3.15 -18.76 -1.10
CA VAL A 78 4.30 -19.61 -1.50
C VAL A 78 4.39 -19.70 -3.03
N VAL A 79 3.28 -19.96 -3.72
CA VAL A 79 3.25 -20.03 -5.20
C VAL A 79 3.62 -18.68 -5.81
N GLY A 80 3.09 -17.58 -5.28
CA GLY A 80 3.43 -16.24 -5.75
C GLY A 80 4.90 -15.88 -5.56
N LEU A 81 5.45 -16.13 -4.37
CA LEU A 81 6.88 -15.89 -4.09
C LEU A 81 7.81 -16.80 -4.91
N LEU A 82 7.42 -18.07 -5.11
CA LEU A 82 8.17 -18.99 -5.98
C LEU A 82 8.19 -18.49 -7.42
N GLY A 83 7.04 -18.07 -7.95
CA GLY A 83 6.95 -17.46 -9.28
C GLY A 83 7.82 -16.22 -9.42
N GLY A 84 7.80 -15.33 -8.41
CA GLY A 84 8.69 -14.17 -8.36
C GLY A 84 10.17 -14.55 -8.29
N ALA A 85 10.53 -15.52 -7.44
CA ALA A 85 11.91 -16.00 -7.33
C ALA A 85 12.42 -16.58 -8.66
N VAL A 86 11.61 -17.40 -9.35
CA VAL A 86 11.95 -17.96 -10.67
C VAL A 86 12.10 -16.84 -11.72
N ALA A 87 11.21 -15.85 -11.71
CA ALA A 87 11.27 -14.76 -12.67
C ALA A 87 12.51 -13.87 -12.45
N PHE A 88 12.85 -13.52 -11.20
CA PHE A 88 14.08 -12.79 -10.87
C PHE A 88 15.34 -13.61 -11.17
N ALA A 89 15.33 -14.92 -10.90
CA ALA A 89 16.43 -15.81 -11.27
C ALA A 89 16.62 -15.86 -12.79
N GLY A 90 15.52 -15.96 -13.56
CA GLY A 90 15.55 -15.92 -15.02
C GLY A 90 16.19 -14.65 -15.56
N LEU A 91 15.83 -13.48 -15.03
CA LEU A 91 16.46 -12.20 -15.38
C LEU A 91 17.96 -12.17 -15.06
N GLY A 92 18.36 -12.69 -13.90
CA GLY A 92 19.77 -12.70 -13.47
C GLY A 92 20.64 -13.71 -14.19
N VAL A 93 20.08 -14.86 -14.58
CA VAL A 93 20.81 -15.96 -15.26
C VAL A 93 20.87 -15.75 -16.77
N LEU A 94 19.83 -15.13 -17.35
CA LEU A 94 19.69 -14.92 -18.78
C LEU A 94 19.79 -13.42 -19.18
N PRO A 95 20.80 -12.68 -18.70
CA PRO A 95 20.90 -11.24 -18.97
C PRO A 95 21.04 -10.95 -20.48
N GLY A 96 21.51 -11.93 -21.29
CA GLY A 96 21.68 -11.85 -22.74
C GLY A 96 20.44 -12.16 -23.57
N ALA A 97 19.32 -12.57 -22.95
CA ALA A 97 18.11 -12.99 -23.66
C ALA A 97 17.49 -11.87 -24.51
N HIS A 98 16.63 -12.28 -25.44
CA HIS A 98 15.86 -11.36 -26.28
C HIS A 98 15.00 -10.41 -25.41
N PRO A 99 14.85 -9.13 -25.78
CA PRO A 99 14.09 -8.14 -25.00
C PRO A 99 12.68 -8.59 -24.60
N VAL A 100 11.97 -9.31 -25.47
CA VAL A 100 10.64 -9.85 -25.18
C VAL A 100 10.67 -10.88 -24.05
N VAL A 101 11.69 -11.75 -23.99
CA VAL A 101 11.86 -12.75 -22.94
C VAL A 101 12.16 -12.04 -21.60
N LEU A 102 13.05 -11.03 -21.62
CA LEU A 102 13.32 -10.22 -20.43
C LEU A 102 12.07 -9.49 -19.97
N GLY A 103 11.27 -8.96 -20.90
CA GLY A 103 9.98 -8.31 -20.59
C GLY A 103 8.98 -9.27 -19.96
N ALA A 104 8.89 -10.51 -20.44
CA ALA A 104 8.04 -11.54 -19.87
C ALA A 104 8.47 -11.91 -18.44
N PHE A 105 9.78 -12.09 -18.19
CA PHE A 105 10.29 -12.32 -16.84
C PHE A 105 10.08 -11.10 -15.94
N ALA A 106 10.28 -9.86 -16.43
CA ALA A 106 10.05 -8.65 -15.66
C ALA A 106 8.57 -8.51 -15.25
N CYS A 107 7.65 -8.71 -16.20
CA CYS A 107 6.21 -8.72 -15.92
C CYS A 107 5.84 -9.83 -14.91
N GLY A 108 6.38 -11.05 -15.11
CA GLY A 108 6.18 -12.17 -14.18
C GLY A 108 6.71 -11.91 -12.77
N ALA A 109 7.87 -11.24 -12.66
CA ALA A 109 8.49 -10.86 -11.39
C ALA A 109 7.64 -9.83 -10.61
N GLY A 110 6.93 -8.95 -11.31
CA GLY A 110 5.95 -8.04 -10.70
C GLY A 110 4.63 -8.73 -10.38
N PHE A 111 4.09 -9.50 -11.33
CA PHE A 111 2.77 -10.12 -11.21
C PHE A 111 2.70 -11.19 -10.12
N ALA A 112 3.61 -12.18 -10.14
CA ALA A 112 3.49 -13.36 -9.30
C ALA A 112 3.49 -13.06 -7.78
N PRO A 113 4.42 -12.25 -7.23
CA PRO A 113 4.47 -11.97 -5.79
C PRO A 113 3.55 -10.84 -5.34
N SER A 114 2.81 -10.18 -6.24
CA SER A 114 2.05 -8.94 -5.96
C SER A 114 1.02 -9.08 -4.82
N ALA A 115 0.39 -10.25 -4.65
CA ALA A 115 -0.53 -10.51 -3.54
C ALA A 115 0.17 -10.66 -2.18
N ALA A 116 1.51 -10.84 -2.16
CA ALA A 116 2.25 -11.01 -0.92
C ALA A 116 2.18 -9.77 -0.02
N SER A 117 2.14 -8.58 -0.58
CA SER A 117 2.02 -7.34 0.18
C SER A 117 0.74 -7.29 1.03
N GLY A 118 -0.41 -7.61 0.42
CA GLY A 118 -1.70 -7.69 1.11
C GLY A 118 -1.79 -8.86 2.07
N GLY A 119 -1.37 -10.04 1.62
CA GLY A 119 -1.41 -11.27 2.42
C GLY A 119 -0.54 -11.20 3.67
N LEU A 120 0.70 -10.73 3.57
CA LEU A 120 1.60 -10.56 4.73
C LEU A 120 1.08 -9.51 5.71
N ARG A 121 0.43 -8.43 5.22
CA ARG A 121 -0.21 -7.45 6.11
C ARG A 121 -1.39 -8.05 6.87
N THR A 122 -2.23 -8.82 6.20
CA THR A 122 -3.32 -9.56 6.84
C THR A 122 -2.79 -10.52 7.87
N LEU A 123 -1.74 -11.28 7.55
CA LEU A 123 -1.07 -12.17 8.49
C LEU A 123 -0.52 -11.41 9.70
N LEU A 124 0.15 -10.26 9.51
CA LEU A 124 0.66 -9.45 10.63
C LEU A 124 -0.47 -9.07 11.59
N THR A 125 -1.58 -8.56 11.05
CA THR A 125 -2.71 -8.12 11.88
C THR A 125 -3.41 -9.27 12.57
N SER A 126 -3.32 -10.51 12.06
CA SER A 126 -3.83 -11.71 12.73
C SER A 126 -2.91 -12.24 13.85
N LEU A 127 -1.60 -11.92 13.81
CA LEU A 127 -0.62 -12.34 14.81
C LEU A 127 -0.70 -11.55 16.12
N VAL A 128 -1.39 -10.41 16.13
CA VAL A 128 -1.45 -9.48 17.26
C VAL A 128 -2.89 -9.33 17.77
N PRO A 129 -3.11 -8.98 19.04
CA PRO A 129 -4.44 -8.65 19.53
C PRO A 129 -4.96 -7.37 18.86
N GLU A 130 -6.28 -7.22 18.74
CA GLU A 130 -6.95 -6.12 18.06
C GLU A 130 -6.46 -4.74 18.53
N ARG A 131 -6.26 -4.59 19.86
CA ARG A 131 -5.72 -3.37 20.49
C ARG A 131 -4.30 -3.00 20.01
N ALA A 132 -3.54 -3.94 19.45
CA ALA A 132 -2.16 -3.76 19.03
C ALA A 132 -1.99 -3.65 17.50
N VAL A 133 -3.09 -3.65 16.72
CA VAL A 133 -3.06 -3.59 15.26
C VAL A 133 -2.41 -2.29 14.77
N ALA A 134 -2.68 -1.15 15.42
CA ALA A 134 -2.06 0.11 15.05
C ALA A 134 -0.53 0.09 15.22
N GLN A 135 -0.03 -0.54 16.31
CA GLN A 135 1.41 -0.73 16.55
C GLN A 135 2.02 -1.68 15.52
N ALA A 136 1.33 -2.76 15.17
CA ALA A 136 1.79 -3.69 14.14
C ALA A 136 1.92 -3.01 12.78
N LEU A 137 0.94 -2.22 12.36
CA LEU A 137 1.00 -1.43 11.13
C LEU A 137 2.08 -0.34 11.18
N SER A 138 2.36 0.21 12.38
CA SER A 138 3.46 1.14 12.59
C SER A 138 4.82 0.46 12.38
N ILE A 139 5.03 -0.74 12.93
CA ILE A 139 6.25 -1.54 12.70
C ILE A 139 6.39 -1.86 11.20
N GLU A 140 5.31 -2.27 10.53
CA GLU A 140 5.33 -2.50 9.08
C GLU A 140 5.74 -1.25 8.32
N SER A 141 5.20 -0.08 8.66
CA SER A 141 5.53 1.18 8.01
C SER A 141 6.99 1.59 8.21
N MET A 142 7.52 1.43 9.44
CA MET A 142 8.94 1.64 9.73
C MET A 142 9.84 0.72 8.91
N LEU A 143 9.49 -0.57 8.87
CA LEU A 143 10.21 -1.58 8.11
C LEU A 143 10.24 -1.23 6.62
N MET A 144 9.10 -0.78 6.06
CA MET A 144 9.00 -0.34 4.69
C MET A 144 9.87 0.88 4.39
N SER A 145 9.88 1.88 5.25
CA SER A 145 10.77 3.04 5.10
C SER A 145 12.24 2.60 5.02
N GLY A 146 12.65 1.65 5.87
CA GLY A 146 14.00 1.06 5.82
C GLY A 146 14.28 0.31 4.51
N VAL A 147 13.34 -0.51 4.05
CA VAL A 147 13.47 -1.26 2.79
C VAL A 147 13.64 -0.30 1.60
N TRP A 148 12.80 0.74 1.50
CA TRP A 148 12.90 1.72 0.41
C TRP A 148 14.19 2.56 0.47
N ALA A 149 14.70 2.86 1.66
CA ALA A 149 15.96 3.59 1.81
C ALA A 149 17.18 2.73 1.43
N VAL A 150 17.18 1.45 1.80
CA VAL A 150 18.35 0.54 1.61
C VAL A 150 18.41 -0.03 0.19
N SER A 151 17.25 -0.30 -0.44
CA SER A 151 17.18 -1.01 -1.72
C SER A 151 17.95 -0.35 -2.86
N PRO A 152 17.85 0.96 -3.13
CA PRO A 152 18.61 1.60 -4.21
C PRO A 152 20.11 1.54 -3.97
N VAL A 153 20.55 1.71 -2.71
CA VAL A 153 21.97 1.66 -2.33
C VAL A 153 22.50 0.24 -2.54
N ALA A 154 21.74 -0.77 -2.13
CA ALA A 154 22.12 -2.17 -2.33
C ALA A 154 22.20 -2.52 -3.82
N VAL A 155 21.24 -2.07 -4.64
CA VAL A 155 21.27 -2.29 -6.10
C VAL A 155 22.50 -1.64 -6.72
N ALA A 156 22.74 -0.36 -6.45
CA ALA A 156 23.88 0.36 -7.04
C ALA A 156 25.20 -0.26 -6.58
N GLY A 157 25.36 -0.55 -5.29
CA GLY A 157 26.57 -1.15 -4.74
C GLY A 157 26.87 -2.52 -5.32
N LEU A 158 25.87 -3.39 -5.45
CA LEU A 158 26.03 -4.74 -6.00
C LEU A 158 26.22 -4.72 -7.52
N ALA A 159 25.45 -3.88 -8.23
CA ALA A 159 25.53 -3.82 -9.69
C ALA A 159 26.86 -3.24 -10.18
N LEU A 160 27.39 -2.21 -9.50
CA LEU A 160 28.64 -1.54 -9.86
C LEU A 160 29.85 -2.21 -9.25
N GLY A 161 29.74 -2.75 -8.03
CA GLY A 161 30.85 -3.35 -7.31
C GLY A 161 31.14 -4.81 -7.68
N ILE A 162 30.10 -5.56 -8.15
CA ILE A 162 30.25 -6.98 -8.46
C ILE A 162 29.82 -7.26 -9.90
N ALA A 163 28.53 -7.20 -10.22
CA ALA A 163 28.01 -7.35 -11.58
C ALA A 163 26.53 -6.90 -11.67
N PRO A 164 26.07 -6.39 -12.84
CA PRO A 164 24.69 -5.92 -13.04
C PRO A 164 23.59 -6.95 -12.74
N ARG A 165 23.88 -8.24 -12.85
CA ARG A 165 22.94 -9.35 -12.57
C ARG A 165 22.76 -9.68 -11.09
N VAL A 166 23.73 -9.30 -10.23
CA VAL A 166 23.77 -9.71 -8.81
C VAL A 166 22.56 -9.19 -8.02
N PRO A 167 22.09 -7.96 -8.18
CA PRO A 167 20.89 -7.49 -7.49
C PRO A 167 19.66 -8.37 -7.76
N LEU A 168 19.48 -8.84 -9.01
CA LEU A 168 18.33 -9.69 -9.38
C LEU A 168 18.47 -11.11 -8.82
N LEU A 169 19.67 -11.66 -8.78
CA LEU A 169 19.92 -12.94 -8.13
C LEU A 169 19.73 -12.85 -6.61
N LEU A 170 20.12 -11.76 -5.98
CA LEU A 170 19.82 -11.50 -4.57
C LEU A 170 18.30 -11.40 -4.36
N ALA A 171 17.59 -10.71 -5.24
CA ALA A 171 16.12 -10.60 -5.19
C ALA A 171 15.47 -12.01 -5.26
N ALA A 172 15.93 -12.86 -6.15
CA ALA A 172 15.48 -14.26 -6.24
C ALA A 172 15.73 -15.04 -4.95
N ALA A 173 16.95 -14.92 -4.39
CA ALA A 173 17.33 -15.59 -3.14
C ALA A 173 16.49 -15.09 -1.94
N LEU A 174 16.25 -13.79 -1.83
CA LEU A 174 15.42 -13.20 -0.77
C LEU A 174 13.97 -13.67 -0.86
N MET A 175 13.38 -13.72 -2.06
CA MET A 175 12.03 -14.27 -2.24
C MET A 175 11.97 -15.77 -1.88
N ALA A 176 12.95 -16.55 -2.30
CA ALA A 176 13.04 -17.96 -1.94
C ALA A 176 13.18 -18.15 -0.41
N ALA A 177 14.03 -17.36 0.24
CA ALA A 177 14.18 -17.38 1.70
C ALA A 177 12.87 -17.01 2.44
N SER A 178 12.08 -16.10 1.88
CA SER A 178 10.77 -15.71 2.43
C SER A 178 9.77 -16.88 2.44
N ILE A 179 9.89 -17.84 1.54
CA ILE A 179 9.08 -19.06 1.53
C ILE A 179 9.34 -19.87 2.80
N ALA A 180 10.62 -20.02 3.20
CA ALA A 180 10.96 -20.71 4.45
C ALA A 180 10.38 -19.97 5.68
N GLY A 181 10.44 -18.64 5.69
CA GLY A 181 9.82 -17.82 6.73
C GLY A 181 8.30 -18.02 6.84
N LEU A 182 7.59 -18.15 5.72
CA LEU A 182 6.15 -18.44 5.72
C LEU A 182 5.80 -19.79 6.35
N TRP A 183 6.67 -20.80 6.26
CA TRP A 183 6.44 -22.10 6.88
C TRP A 183 6.60 -22.07 8.41
N LEU A 184 7.34 -21.11 8.94
CA LEU A 184 7.49 -20.88 10.37
C LEU A 184 6.34 -20.09 11.00
N LEU A 185 5.47 -19.50 10.17
CA LEU A 185 4.30 -18.72 10.58
C LEU A 185 3.02 -19.58 10.58
N PRO A 186 1.96 -19.18 11.31
CA PRO A 186 0.69 -19.90 11.30
C PRO A 186 0.11 -20.10 9.92
N ALA A 187 -0.50 -21.25 9.66
CA ALA A 187 -1.05 -21.59 8.36
C ALA A 187 -2.39 -20.93 8.07
N ARG A 188 -3.18 -20.71 9.13
CA ARG A 188 -4.51 -20.08 9.07
C ARG A 188 -4.41 -18.67 9.63
N TRP A 189 -5.03 -17.72 8.92
CA TRP A 189 -5.00 -16.29 9.24
C TRP A 189 -6.35 -15.80 9.78
N ASP A 190 -7.34 -16.68 9.83
CA ASP A 190 -8.65 -16.38 10.39
C ASP A 190 -8.65 -16.71 11.89
N LYS A 191 -8.99 -15.73 12.68
CA LYS A 191 -9.07 -15.93 14.14
C LYS A 191 -10.41 -16.50 14.58
N ASP A 192 -11.48 -16.35 13.84
CA ASP A 192 -12.80 -16.90 14.18
C ASP A 192 -13.85 -16.55 13.12
N GLY A 193 -14.52 -17.54 12.65
CA GLY A 193 -15.77 -17.44 11.94
C GLY A 193 -15.84 -18.34 10.70
N PRO A 194 -16.92 -19.09 10.57
CA PRO A 194 -17.27 -19.67 9.29
C PRO A 194 -17.34 -18.56 8.27
N ASP A 195 -16.97 -18.86 7.03
CA ASP A 195 -17.21 -17.98 5.91
C ASP A 195 -18.64 -17.45 6.01
N GLY A 196 -18.77 -16.24 6.57
CA GLY A 196 -20.00 -15.51 6.43
C GLY A 196 -20.13 -15.29 4.94
N GLU A 197 -20.87 -16.16 4.28
CA GLU A 197 -21.43 -15.93 2.97
C GLU A 197 -22.25 -14.64 3.05
N THR A 198 -21.57 -13.52 3.03
CA THR A 198 -22.22 -12.29 2.62
C THR A 198 -22.57 -12.57 1.16
N GLY A 199 -23.85 -12.73 0.85
CA GLY A 199 -24.35 -13.01 -0.50
C GLY A 199 -23.98 -11.90 -1.51
N GLU A 200 -23.12 -10.95 -1.12
CA GLU A 200 -22.52 -9.92 -1.97
C GLU A 200 -21.22 -10.43 -2.61
N SER A 201 -21.08 -10.22 -3.90
CA SER A 201 -19.85 -10.48 -4.64
C SER A 201 -18.66 -9.73 -3.99
N LYS A 202 -17.54 -10.43 -3.72
CA LYS A 202 -16.28 -9.84 -3.20
C LYS A 202 -15.87 -8.59 -3.99
N LEU A 203 -16.08 -8.59 -5.31
CA LEU A 203 -15.79 -7.44 -6.16
C LEU A 203 -16.60 -6.19 -5.78
N ARG A 204 -17.90 -6.36 -5.50
CA ARG A 204 -18.77 -5.24 -5.11
C ARG A 204 -18.34 -4.64 -3.76
N VAL A 205 -17.97 -5.48 -2.82
CA VAL A 205 -17.45 -5.08 -1.53
C VAL A 205 -16.15 -4.29 -1.67
N LEU A 206 -15.20 -4.76 -2.51
CA LEU A 206 -13.95 -4.06 -2.80
C LEU A 206 -14.18 -2.72 -3.50
N ILE A 207 -15.09 -2.67 -4.49
CA ILE A 207 -15.43 -1.42 -5.17
C ILE A 207 -16.02 -0.40 -4.18
N ARG A 208 -16.80 -0.82 -3.19
CA ARG A 208 -17.39 0.09 -2.18
C ARG A 208 -16.30 0.82 -1.36
N ALA A 209 -15.12 0.21 -1.18
CA ALA A 209 -13.98 0.81 -0.49
C ALA A 209 -13.15 1.79 -1.36
N TRP A 210 -13.60 2.11 -2.59
CA TRP A 210 -12.88 3.01 -3.51
C TRP A 210 -12.42 4.34 -2.90
N PRO A 211 -13.16 4.99 -1.94
CA PRO A 211 -12.70 6.24 -1.38
C PRO A 211 -11.40 6.11 -0.58
N VAL A 212 -11.24 4.96 0.10
CA VAL A 212 -10.03 4.65 0.87
C VAL A 212 -8.85 4.41 -0.08
N TYR A 213 -9.08 3.76 -1.23
CA TYR A 213 -8.03 3.54 -2.24
C TYR A 213 -7.58 4.85 -2.90
N VAL A 214 -8.52 5.75 -3.22
CA VAL A 214 -8.23 7.05 -3.82
C VAL A 214 -7.36 7.90 -2.88
N THR A 215 -7.70 7.97 -1.61
CA THR A 215 -6.87 8.70 -0.62
C THR A 215 -5.53 8.03 -0.36
N GLY A 216 -5.46 6.69 -0.45
CA GLY A 216 -4.20 5.96 -0.42
C GLY A 216 -3.29 6.31 -1.61
N ALA A 217 -3.84 6.29 -2.83
CA ALA A 217 -3.14 6.70 -4.04
C ALA A 217 -2.67 8.17 -3.95
N ALA A 218 -3.53 9.07 -3.48
CA ALA A 218 -3.21 10.49 -3.32
C ALA A 218 -1.96 10.73 -2.46
N SER A 219 -1.79 9.96 -1.38
CA SER A 219 -0.64 10.12 -0.48
C SER A 219 0.69 9.81 -1.17
N LEU A 220 0.71 8.78 -2.02
CA LEU A 220 1.93 8.41 -2.73
C LEU A 220 2.15 9.23 -4.01
N THR A 221 1.09 9.70 -4.65
CA THR A 221 1.18 10.67 -5.75
C THR A 221 1.86 11.97 -5.27
N LEU A 222 1.43 12.49 -4.12
CA LEU A 222 2.01 13.70 -3.54
C LEU A 222 3.48 13.51 -3.14
N LEU A 223 3.79 12.37 -2.48
CA LEU A 223 5.15 12.04 -2.10
C LEU A 223 6.07 11.87 -3.31
N GLY A 224 5.65 11.04 -4.26
CA GLY A 224 6.43 10.75 -5.46
C GLY A 224 6.69 12.00 -6.30
N LEU A 225 5.72 12.93 -6.38
CA LEU A 225 5.96 14.18 -7.09
C LEU A 225 7.02 15.03 -6.37
N ALA A 226 6.95 15.13 -5.04
CA ALA A 226 7.97 15.85 -4.27
C ALA A 226 9.36 15.21 -4.45
N GLU A 227 9.45 13.88 -4.40
CA GLU A 227 10.71 13.14 -4.59
C GLU A 227 11.31 13.37 -5.99
N LEU A 228 10.50 13.21 -7.04
CA LEU A 228 10.96 13.27 -8.42
C LEU A 228 11.29 14.70 -8.89
N THR A 229 10.64 15.71 -8.31
CA THR A 229 10.89 17.12 -8.68
C THR A 229 11.91 17.79 -7.77
N LEU A 230 12.31 17.17 -6.66
CA LEU A 230 13.26 17.74 -5.70
C LEU A 230 14.60 18.15 -6.34
N PRO A 231 15.28 17.32 -7.17
CA PRO A 231 16.53 17.74 -7.82
C PRO A 231 16.38 19.02 -8.65
N ALA A 232 15.29 19.10 -9.45
CA ALA A 232 14.99 20.28 -10.25
C ALA A 232 14.65 21.52 -9.40
N LEU A 233 13.98 21.33 -8.26
CA LEU A 233 13.73 22.41 -7.30
C LEU A 233 15.04 22.95 -6.71
N LEU A 234 15.98 22.08 -6.35
CA LEU A 234 17.29 22.49 -5.83
C LEU A 234 18.09 23.28 -6.88
N GLU A 235 18.10 22.84 -8.14
CA GLU A 235 18.69 23.59 -9.25
C GLU A 235 18.03 24.96 -9.41
N GLN A 236 16.71 25.04 -9.39
CA GLN A 236 15.95 26.31 -9.45
C GLN A 236 16.38 27.29 -8.34
N ARG A 237 16.76 26.76 -7.17
CA ARG A 237 17.16 27.54 -5.98
C ARG A 237 18.67 27.81 -5.91
N GLY A 238 19.46 27.34 -6.89
CA GLY A 238 20.93 27.45 -6.86
C GLY A 238 21.58 26.58 -5.78
N ILE A 239 20.89 25.55 -5.31
CA ILE A 239 21.40 24.59 -4.32
C ILE A 239 21.99 23.39 -5.04
N ALA A 240 23.15 22.91 -4.60
CA ALA A 240 23.78 21.72 -5.19
C ALA A 240 22.84 20.51 -5.17
N VAL A 241 22.61 19.88 -6.33
CA VAL A 241 21.70 18.71 -6.49
C VAL A 241 22.07 17.55 -5.59
N GLY A 242 23.34 17.42 -5.21
CA GLY A 242 23.81 16.40 -4.25
C GLY A 242 23.08 16.40 -2.90
N TRP A 243 22.45 17.51 -2.52
CA TRP A 243 21.61 17.58 -1.32
C TRP A 243 20.27 16.84 -1.44
N SER A 244 19.84 16.47 -2.64
CA SER A 244 18.60 15.70 -2.83
C SER A 244 18.63 14.37 -2.05
N GLY A 245 19.72 13.63 -2.10
CA GLY A 245 19.89 12.38 -1.37
C GLY A 245 19.71 12.53 0.16
N PRO A 246 20.48 13.39 0.85
CA PRO A 246 20.29 13.68 2.26
C PRO A 246 18.88 14.16 2.63
N MET A 247 18.25 14.99 1.79
CA MET A 247 16.90 15.49 2.03
C MET A 247 15.83 14.38 1.91
N LEU A 248 15.94 13.49 0.91
CA LEU A 248 15.08 12.33 0.78
C LEU A 248 15.31 11.30 1.90
N ALA A 249 16.56 11.15 2.35
CA ALA A 249 16.85 10.36 3.54
C ALA A 249 16.17 10.96 4.79
N GLY A 250 16.19 12.29 4.95
CA GLY A 250 15.48 13.00 6.01
C GLY A 250 13.97 12.75 5.98
N LEU A 251 13.35 12.76 4.77
CA LEU A 251 11.95 12.42 4.57
C LEU A 251 11.66 10.96 5.00
N ALA A 252 12.50 10.00 4.61
CA ALA A 252 12.35 8.60 4.98
C ALA A 252 12.52 8.38 6.50
N VAL A 253 13.49 9.05 7.13
CA VAL A 253 13.67 9.04 8.60
C VAL A 253 12.44 9.66 9.28
N GLY A 254 11.93 10.78 8.76
CA GLY A 254 10.69 11.39 9.23
C GLY A 254 9.52 10.42 9.18
N ALA A 255 9.36 9.69 8.08
CA ALA A 255 8.32 8.68 7.93
C ALA A 255 8.47 7.53 8.95
N GLY A 256 9.69 7.04 9.18
CA GLY A 256 9.98 6.06 10.22
C GLY A 256 9.63 6.56 11.63
N CYS A 257 10.05 7.78 11.98
CA CYS A 257 9.71 8.42 13.25
C CYS A 257 8.20 8.63 13.40
N GLY A 258 7.52 9.09 12.33
CA GLY A 258 6.08 9.29 12.32
C GLY A 258 5.32 7.99 12.54
N ALA A 259 5.75 6.90 11.91
CA ALA A 259 5.17 5.58 12.13
C ALA A 259 5.35 5.13 13.59
N PHE A 260 6.55 5.30 14.14
CA PHE A 260 6.83 4.98 15.54
C PHE A 260 5.93 5.78 16.50
N LEU A 261 5.87 7.11 16.34
CA LEU A 261 5.05 8.00 17.16
C LEU A 261 3.56 7.67 17.05
N TYR A 262 3.10 7.30 15.84
CA TYR A 262 1.71 6.90 15.63
C TYR A 262 1.35 5.69 16.49
N GLY A 263 2.19 4.69 16.55
CA GLY A 263 1.96 3.48 17.34
C GLY A 263 2.05 3.66 18.87
N LEU A 264 2.74 4.71 19.34
CA LEU A 264 2.85 5.01 20.77
C LEU A 264 1.58 5.64 21.37
N ARG A 265 0.72 6.22 20.54
CA ARG A 265 -0.39 7.05 21.01
C ARG A 265 -1.73 6.50 20.54
N THR A 266 -2.74 6.60 21.41
CA THR A 266 -4.15 6.47 21.01
C THR A 266 -4.60 7.78 20.38
N TRP A 267 -5.04 7.71 19.13
CA TRP A 267 -5.46 8.89 18.41
C TRP A 267 -6.97 9.09 18.56
N PRO A 268 -7.44 10.28 18.95
CA PRO A 268 -8.88 10.56 19.07
C PRO A 268 -9.53 10.72 17.70
N GLY A 269 -10.85 10.59 17.67
CA GLY A 269 -11.68 10.89 16.51
C GLY A 269 -11.75 9.76 15.47
N ARG A 270 -12.59 9.97 14.45
CA ARG A 270 -12.85 9.01 13.38
C ARG A 270 -11.63 8.87 12.46
N LEU A 271 -11.37 7.67 11.96
CA LEU A 271 -10.25 7.40 11.05
C LEU A 271 -10.28 8.30 9.80
N ARG A 272 -11.46 8.56 9.25
CA ARG A 272 -11.67 9.49 8.13
C ARG A 272 -11.10 10.89 8.42
N THR A 273 -11.47 11.49 9.56
CA THR A 273 -11.00 12.82 9.94
C THR A 273 -9.49 12.86 10.15
N ARG A 274 -8.95 11.84 10.83
CA ARG A 274 -7.49 11.69 10.99
C ARG A 274 -6.75 11.64 9.66
N SER A 275 -7.28 10.88 8.71
CA SER A 275 -6.67 10.78 7.38
C SER A 275 -6.60 12.13 6.69
N VAL A 276 -7.71 12.90 6.70
CA VAL A 276 -7.73 14.23 6.10
C VAL A 276 -6.74 15.16 6.80
N VAL A 277 -6.67 15.14 8.14
CA VAL A 277 -5.71 15.96 8.90
C VAL A 277 -4.27 15.63 8.52
N PHE A 278 -3.90 14.33 8.45
CA PHE A 278 -2.56 13.92 8.04
C PHE A 278 -2.26 14.28 6.59
N MET A 279 -3.21 14.10 5.68
CA MET A 279 -3.05 14.45 4.26
C MET A 279 -2.91 15.97 4.06
N CYS A 280 -3.73 16.78 4.72
CA CYS A 280 -3.60 18.24 4.67
C CYS A 280 -2.29 18.72 5.28
N GLY A 281 -1.88 18.16 6.42
CA GLY A 281 -0.60 18.48 7.04
C GLY A 281 0.60 18.11 6.17
N MET A 282 0.61 16.91 5.59
CA MET A 282 1.62 16.48 4.62
C MET A 282 1.67 17.43 3.42
N SER A 283 0.50 17.75 2.84
CA SER A 283 0.36 18.68 1.72
C SER A 283 0.92 20.07 2.05
N ALA A 284 0.65 20.56 3.27
CA ALA A 284 1.17 21.86 3.72
C ALA A 284 2.71 21.86 3.82
N PHE A 285 3.32 20.80 4.36
CA PHE A 285 4.77 20.72 4.44
C PHE A 285 5.45 20.51 3.08
N VAL A 286 4.84 19.75 2.16
CA VAL A 286 5.33 19.63 0.78
C VAL A 286 5.21 20.96 0.04
N ALA A 287 4.11 21.70 0.21
CA ALA A 287 3.96 23.05 -0.34
C ALA A 287 4.99 24.02 0.27
N LEU A 288 5.22 23.93 1.58
CA LEU A 288 6.21 24.74 2.27
C LEU A 288 7.63 24.47 1.73
N ALA A 289 7.99 23.19 1.49
CA ALA A 289 9.27 22.83 0.87
C ALA A 289 9.44 23.45 -0.52
N ALA A 290 8.36 23.55 -1.32
CA ALA A 290 8.37 24.20 -2.62
C ALA A 290 8.54 25.72 -2.55
N LEU A 291 8.13 26.37 -1.44
CA LEU A 291 8.14 27.82 -1.28
C LEU A 291 9.38 28.36 -0.55
N ILE A 292 9.97 27.57 0.35
CA ILE A 292 11.16 27.99 1.14
C ILE A 292 12.39 28.05 0.23
N PRO A 293 13.20 29.14 0.28
CA PRO A 293 14.39 29.27 -0.54
C PRO A 293 15.62 28.51 0.00
N GLY A 294 15.69 28.28 1.30
CA GLY A 294 16.91 27.75 1.97
C GLY A 294 16.91 26.22 2.13
N PRO A 295 18.10 25.56 1.99
CA PRO A 295 18.21 24.10 2.03
C PRO A 295 17.78 23.49 3.37
N ALA A 296 18.10 24.13 4.50
CA ALA A 296 17.70 23.64 5.81
C ALA A 296 16.18 23.62 6.00
N GLY A 297 15.50 24.68 5.54
CA GLY A 297 14.03 24.77 5.59
C GLY A 297 13.36 23.71 4.72
N ILE A 298 13.87 23.45 3.51
CA ILE A 298 13.39 22.38 2.63
C ILE A 298 13.56 21.02 3.32
N ALA A 299 14.73 20.74 3.88
CA ALA A 299 15.02 19.48 4.58
C ALA A 299 14.07 19.24 5.76
N VAL A 300 13.86 20.25 6.60
CA VAL A 300 12.95 20.18 7.76
C VAL A 300 11.50 19.98 7.29
N ALA A 301 11.05 20.72 6.28
CA ALA A 301 9.71 20.59 5.73
C ALA A 301 9.47 19.17 5.16
N LEU A 302 10.43 18.61 4.42
CA LEU A 302 10.33 17.25 3.91
C LEU A 302 10.32 16.21 5.04
N ALA A 303 11.15 16.34 6.06
CA ALA A 303 11.19 15.42 7.21
C ALA A 303 9.84 15.43 7.98
N LEU A 304 9.26 16.62 8.21
CA LEU A 304 7.94 16.75 8.84
C LEU A 304 6.82 16.23 7.93
N GLY A 305 6.91 16.47 6.62
CA GLY A 305 6.01 15.89 5.63
C GLY A 305 6.03 14.36 5.67
N GLY A 306 7.21 13.75 5.75
CA GLY A 306 7.38 12.30 5.91
C GLY A 306 6.75 11.78 7.21
N THR A 307 6.91 12.50 8.31
CA THR A 307 6.31 12.14 9.60
C THR A 307 4.78 12.06 9.50
N LEU A 308 4.15 12.99 8.82
CA LEU A 308 2.69 13.01 8.62
C LEU A 308 2.22 12.00 7.59
N GLN A 309 3.03 11.72 6.56
CA GLN A 309 2.76 10.69 5.57
C GLN A 309 2.59 9.31 6.22
N ALA A 310 3.45 8.94 7.17
CA ALA A 310 3.32 7.67 7.88
C ALA A 310 1.98 7.57 8.62
N GLY A 311 1.55 8.65 9.27
CA GLY A 311 0.23 8.74 9.91
C GLY A 311 -0.92 8.55 8.91
N ALA A 312 -0.83 9.17 7.72
CA ALA A 312 -1.82 9.00 6.65
C ALA A 312 -1.91 7.54 6.18
N VAL A 313 -0.77 6.90 5.91
CA VAL A 313 -0.70 5.49 5.44
C VAL A 313 -1.29 4.54 6.48
N ILE A 314 -0.89 4.65 7.76
CA ILE A 314 -1.39 3.78 8.82
C ILE A 314 -2.90 3.98 9.01
N THR A 315 -3.36 5.24 9.03
CA THR A 315 -4.79 5.55 9.16
C THR A 315 -5.61 4.96 8.01
N ARG A 316 -5.11 5.02 6.76
CA ARG A 316 -5.78 4.42 5.59
C ARG A 316 -5.87 2.91 5.67
N ASN A 317 -4.81 2.25 6.14
CA ASN A 317 -4.81 0.81 6.36
C ASN A 317 -5.82 0.39 7.44
N LEU A 318 -5.94 1.19 8.52
CA LEU A 318 -6.97 0.98 9.55
C LEU A 318 -8.38 1.21 9.00
N SER A 319 -8.61 2.30 8.21
CA SER A 319 -9.90 2.56 7.57
C SER A 319 -10.34 1.44 6.66
N LEU A 320 -9.41 0.86 5.90
CA LEU A 320 -9.71 -0.27 5.01
C LEU A 320 -10.18 -1.48 5.82
N ARG A 321 -9.56 -1.73 6.96
CA ARG A 321 -9.93 -2.82 7.86
C ARG A 321 -11.31 -2.63 8.51
N GLU A 322 -11.70 -1.38 8.82
CA GLU A 322 -13.06 -1.08 9.32
C GLU A 322 -14.13 -1.19 8.23
N THR A 323 -13.75 -0.94 6.97
CA THR A 323 -14.69 -0.89 5.85
C THR A 323 -14.98 -2.26 5.24
N LEU A 324 -14.01 -3.18 5.31
CA LEU A 324 -14.08 -4.48 4.66
C LEU A 324 -14.38 -5.62 5.65
N PRO A 325 -15.21 -6.59 5.25
CA PRO A 325 -15.41 -7.80 6.05
C PRO A 325 -14.13 -8.64 6.11
N PRO A 326 -13.94 -9.48 7.15
CA PRO A 326 -12.71 -10.25 7.37
C PRO A 326 -12.24 -11.03 6.14
N GLY A 327 -13.12 -11.71 5.42
CA GLY A 327 -12.79 -12.48 4.21
C GLY A 327 -12.33 -11.65 3.00
N ALA A 328 -12.51 -10.31 3.01
CA ALA A 328 -12.10 -9.41 1.93
C ALA A 328 -10.87 -8.55 2.27
N ILE A 329 -10.39 -8.56 3.52
CA ILE A 329 -9.30 -7.70 3.99
C ILE A 329 -8.00 -7.91 3.19
N ALA A 330 -7.61 -9.17 2.95
CA ALA A 330 -6.40 -9.48 2.20
C ALA A 330 -6.45 -8.96 0.76
N ALA A 331 -7.60 -9.15 0.10
CA ALA A 331 -7.85 -8.60 -1.23
C ALA A 331 -7.85 -7.07 -1.21
N GLY A 332 -8.48 -6.46 -0.20
CA GLY A 332 -8.50 -5.01 0.00
C GLY A 332 -7.11 -4.41 0.15
N TYR A 333 -6.23 -5.01 0.94
CA TYR A 333 -4.85 -4.56 1.06
C TYR A 333 -4.05 -4.72 -0.25
N SER A 334 -4.33 -5.76 -1.03
CA SER A 334 -3.70 -5.94 -2.35
C SER A 334 -4.17 -4.89 -3.35
N VAL A 335 -5.46 -4.57 -3.38
CA VAL A 335 -6.02 -3.48 -4.20
C VAL A 335 -5.47 -2.11 -3.75
N MET A 336 -5.37 -1.87 -2.44
CA MET A 336 -4.75 -0.66 -1.90
C MET A 336 -3.31 -0.51 -2.37
N TYR A 337 -2.53 -1.61 -2.32
CA TYR A 337 -1.16 -1.62 -2.78
C TYR A 337 -1.06 -1.27 -4.28
N ALA A 338 -1.92 -1.86 -5.11
CA ALA A 338 -2.00 -1.54 -6.53
C ALA A 338 -2.40 -0.07 -6.79
N ALA A 339 -3.39 0.45 -6.06
CA ALA A 339 -3.84 1.83 -6.19
C ALA A 339 -2.74 2.83 -5.82
N VAL A 340 -2.02 2.56 -4.74
CA VAL A 340 -0.87 3.34 -4.26
C VAL A 340 0.28 3.30 -5.29
N GLY A 341 0.60 2.11 -5.82
CA GLY A 341 1.60 1.93 -6.88
C GLY A 341 1.23 2.64 -8.18
N ALA A 342 -0.04 2.57 -8.59
CA ALA A 342 -0.55 3.31 -9.75
C ALA A 342 -0.44 4.83 -9.55
N GLY A 343 -0.76 5.33 -8.35
CA GLY A 343 -0.58 6.74 -8.01
C GLY A 343 0.87 7.18 -8.17
N TYR A 344 1.82 6.38 -7.68
CA TYR A 344 3.26 6.66 -7.85
C TYR A 344 3.70 6.60 -9.32
N ALA A 345 3.24 5.62 -10.09
CA ALA A 345 3.58 5.49 -11.51
C ALA A 345 3.09 6.68 -12.35
N VAL A 346 1.85 7.15 -12.09
CA VAL A 346 1.29 8.36 -12.74
C VAL A 346 2.12 9.59 -12.40
N THR A 347 2.69 9.65 -11.21
CA THR A 347 3.52 10.77 -10.77
C THR A 347 4.75 10.99 -11.65
N GLY A 348 5.40 9.91 -12.09
CA GLY A 348 6.57 10.02 -12.98
C GLY A 348 6.25 10.71 -14.29
N SER A 349 5.14 10.33 -14.92
CA SER A 349 4.65 10.97 -16.16
C SER A 349 4.23 12.42 -15.92
N LEU A 350 3.52 12.66 -14.81
CA LEU A 350 3.06 14.00 -14.44
C LEU A 350 4.24 14.94 -14.14
N ALA A 351 5.22 14.50 -13.36
CA ALA A 351 6.43 15.25 -13.06
C ALA A 351 7.20 15.60 -14.35
N GLY A 352 7.41 14.61 -15.22
CA GLY A 352 8.13 14.80 -16.49
C GLY A 352 7.45 15.81 -17.42
N THR A 353 6.12 15.78 -17.52
CA THR A 353 5.37 16.74 -18.35
C THR A 353 5.31 18.12 -17.71
N LEU A 354 5.08 18.23 -16.41
CA LEU A 354 5.02 19.52 -15.73
C LEU A 354 6.36 20.26 -15.76
N LEU A 355 7.48 19.56 -15.54
CA LEU A 355 8.81 20.18 -15.57
C LEU A 355 9.21 20.73 -16.94
N GLN A 356 8.53 20.33 -18.02
CA GLN A 356 8.75 20.90 -19.37
C GLN A 356 8.04 22.25 -19.59
N VAL A 357 6.96 22.52 -18.83
CA VAL A 357 6.09 23.68 -19.09
C VAL A 357 6.00 24.66 -17.92
N VAL A 358 6.33 24.23 -16.69
CA VAL A 358 6.27 25.10 -15.50
C VAL A 358 7.52 24.94 -14.64
N ALA A 359 7.76 25.93 -13.79
CA ALA A 359 8.87 25.89 -12.82
C ALA A 359 8.69 24.72 -11.81
N PRO A 360 9.79 24.10 -11.34
CA PRO A 360 9.75 22.97 -10.40
C PRO A 360 8.91 23.23 -9.13
N SER A 361 9.00 24.42 -8.55
CA SER A 361 8.16 24.82 -7.41
C SER A 361 6.66 24.80 -7.76
N THR A 362 6.29 25.27 -8.96
CA THR A 362 4.90 25.26 -9.44
C THR A 362 4.44 23.83 -9.72
N ALA A 363 5.30 22.97 -10.26
CA ALA A 363 5.00 21.54 -10.46
C ALA A 363 4.67 20.83 -9.13
N ILE A 364 5.43 21.10 -8.06
CA ILE A 364 5.15 20.57 -6.72
C ILE A 364 3.79 21.09 -6.21
N LEU A 365 3.51 22.39 -6.34
CA LEU A 365 2.23 22.96 -5.92
C LEU A 365 1.03 22.41 -6.69
N ALA A 366 1.19 22.14 -8.00
CA ALA A 366 0.18 21.44 -8.79
C ALA A 366 -0.09 20.02 -8.25
N GLY A 367 0.96 19.31 -7.86
CA GLY A 367 0.83 18.01 -7.19
C GLY A 367 0.14 18.08 -5.84
N VAL A 368 0.44 19.11 -5.05
CA VAL A 368 -0.26 19.39 -3.79
C VAL A 368 -1.75 19.61 -4.05
N ALA A 369 -2.10 20.44 -5.03
CA ALA A 369 -3.50 20.68 -5.40
C ALA A 369 -4.21 19.39 -5.84
N LEU A 370 -3.56 18.56 -6.67
CA LEU A 370 -4.08 17.25 -7.07
C LEU A 370 -4.27 16.32 -5.86
N GLY A 371 -3.29 16.23 -4.98
CA GLY A 371 -3.35 15.41 -3.76
C GLY A 371 -4.51 15.82 -2.83
N LEU A 372 -4.72 17.13 -2.66
CA LEU A 372 -5.84 17.67 -1.89
C LEU A 372 -7.19 17.41 -2.57
N LEU A 373 -7.26 17.53 -3.89
CA LEU A 373 -8.48 17.22 -4.67
C LEU A 373 -8.85 15.74 -4.52
N LEU A 374 -7.90 14.83 -4.67
CA LEU A 374 -8.13 13.39 -4.50
C LEU A 374 -8.51 13.07 -3.03
N THR A 375 -7.91 13.76 -2.07
CA THR A 375 -8.27 13.62 -0.65
C THR A 375 -9.71 14.09 -0.38
N ALA A 376 -10.12 15.22 -0.96
CA ALA A 376 -11.48 15.73 -0.85
C ALA A 376 -12.49 14.79 -1.52
N LEU A 377 -12.14 14.22 -2.69
CA LEU A 377 -12.97 13.25 -3.40
C LEU A 377 -13.16 11.96 -2.57
N GLY A 378 -12.09 11.44 -1.99
CA GLY A 378 -12.16 10.27 -1.11
C GLY A 378 -12.98 10.55 0.15
N TRP A 379 -12.76 11.67 0.81
CA TRP A 379 -13.57 12.07 1.98
C TRP A 379 -15.06 12.19 1.66
N TRP A 380 -15.41 12.82 0.54
CA TRP A 380 -16.78 12.92 0.07
C TRP A 380 -17.41 11.54 -0.21
N GLY A 381 -16.64 10.62 -0.81
CA GLY A 381 -17.08 9.25 -1.04
C GLY A 381 -17.37 8.49 0.25
N GLU A 382 -16.53 8.63 1.28
CA GLU A 382 -16.74 8.03 2.60
C GLU A 382 -17.99 8.60 3.30
N VAL A 383 -18.20 9.93 3.24
CA VAL A 383 -19.41 10.58 3.79
C VAL A 383 -20.68 10.06 3.14
N ARG A 384 -20.70 9.99 1.81
CA ARG A 384 -21.85 9.45 1.07
C ARG A 384 -22.11 7.97 1.34
N GLY A 385 -21.05 7.17 1.50
CA GLY A 385 -21.15 5.77 1.85
C GLY A 385 -21.80 5.57 3.22
N GLU A 386 -21.38 6.32 4.24
CA GLU A 386 -22.00 6.29 5.58
C GLU A 386 -23.46 6.75 5.55
N ALA A 387 -23.79 7.79 4.78
CA ALA A 387 -25.17 8.28 4.68
C ALA A 387 -26.10 7.25 4.06
N ARG A 388 -25.62 6.54 3.02
CA ARG A 388 -26.40 5.45 2.38
C ARG A 388 -26.60 4.25 3.32
N ALA A 389 -25.55 3.86 4.06
CA ALA A 389 -25.65 2.76 5.02
C ALA A 389 -26.68 3.08 6.14
N LYS A 390 -26.70 4.32 6.64
CA LYS A 390 -27.69 4.75 7.62
C LYS A 390 -29.13 4.76 7.04
N ALA A 391 -29.32 5.24 5.81
CA ALA A 391 -30.62 5.25 5.17
C ALA A 391 -31.18 3.83 4.95
N SER A 392 -30.34 2.85 4.61
CA SER A 392 -30.75 1.46 4.45
C SER A 392 -31.13 0.78 5.77
N SER A 393 -30.43 1.10 6.87
CA SER A 393 -30.76 0.56 8.20
C SER A 393 -32.11 1.11 8.72
N THR A 394 -32.37 2.41 8.52
CA THR A 394 -33.65 3.04 8.93
C THR A 394 -34.82 2.52 8.11
N ALA A 395 -34.64 2.21 6.84
CA ALA A 395 -35.67 1.62 5.99
C ALA A 395 -35.97 0.15 6.36
N GLY A 396 -34.97 -0.59 6.83
CA GLY A 396 -35.12 -1.96 7.33
C GLY A 396 -35.93 -2.02 8.63
N ASP A 397 -35.63 -1.14 9.60
CA ASP A 397 -36.37 -1.03 10.86
C ASP A 397 -37.83 -0.61 10.66
N ALA A 398 -38.09 0.31 9.74
CA ALA A 398 -39.46 0.75 9.41
C ALA A 398 -40.30 -0.35 8.70
N GLY A 399 -39.63 -1.29 8.01
CA GLY A 399 -40.27 -2.45 7.37
C GLY A 399 -40.68 -3.54 8.37
N ASP A 400 -39.89 -3.73 9.42
CA ASP A 400 -40.13 -4.75 10.45
C ASP A 400 -41.29 -4.35 11.40
N ASP A 401 -41.41 -3.06 11.74
CA ASP A 401 -42.50 -2.51 12.56
C ASP A 401 -43.88 -2.59 11.86
N THR A 402 -43.93 -2.51 10.53
CA THR A 402 -45.15 -2.67 9.78
C THR A 402 -45.56 -4.14 9.64
N GLY A 403 -44.65 -5.09 9.68
CA GLY A 403 -44.91 -6.53 9.68
C GLY A 403 -45.49 -7.05 11.00
N ALA A 404 -44.98 -6.54 12.14
CA ALA A 404 -45.43 -6.92 13.48
C ALA A 404 -46.84 -6.39 13.80
N GLY A 405 -47.27 -5.24 13.20
CA GLY A 405 -48.60 -4.68 13.39
C GLY A 405 -49.73 -5.41 12.65
N LEU A 406 -49.42 -6.14 11.57
CA LEU A 406 -50.41 -6.91 10.78
C LEU A 406 -50.62 -8.32 11.34
N GLY A 407 -49.63 -8.91 12.03
CA GLY A 407 -49.76 -10.22 12.69
C GLY A 407 -50.62 -10.20 13.95
N ALA A 408 -50.63 -9.08 14.69
CA ALA A 408 -51.36 -8.94 15.95
C ALA A 408 -52.90 -8.69 15.77
N ARG A 409 -53.38 -8.42 14.57
CA ARG A 409 -54.83 -8.22 14.27
C ARG A 409 -55.56 -9.46 13.82
N ALA A 410 -54.87 -10.58 13.59
CA ALA A 410 -55.51 -11.84 13.07
C ALA A 410 -55.88 -12.85 14.17
N GLU A 411 -55.53 -12.67 15.43
CA GLU A 411 -55.80 -13.60 16.55
C GLU A 411 -56.93 -13.20 17.51
N GLY A 412 -57.83 -12.29 17.14
CA GLY A 412 -58.89 -11.78 17.97
C GLY A 412 -60.33 -12.12 17.47
N ALA A 413 -60.62 -13.36 17.07
CA ALA A 413 -62.01 -13.79 16.82
C ALA A 413 -62.50 -14.70 17.98
N PRO A 414 -63.60 -14.40 18.68
CA PRO A 414 -64.11 -15.22 19.77
C PRO A 414 -64.80 -16.48 19.25
N VAL A 415 -64.32 -17.64 19.65
CA VAL A 415 -65.00 -18.93 19.44
C VAL A 415 -66.24 -18.99 20.31
N ALA A 416 -67.45 -18.91 19.67
CA ALA A 416 -68.69 -19.14 20.33
C ALA A 416 -68.81 -20.59 20.80
N ARG A 417 -68.89 -20.81 22.12
CA ARG A 417 -69.30 -22.07 22.73
C ARG A 417 -70.79 -22.32 22.43
N ARG A 418 -71.14 -23.31 21.63
CA ARG A 418 -72.42 -23.97 21.68
C ARG A 418 -72.36 -25.03 22.78
N GLY A 419 -73.20 -24.87 23.80
CA GLY A 419 -73.56 -25.95 24.66
C GLY A 419 -74.74 -26.71 24.00
N ASP A 420 -74.79 -28.00 24.21
CA ASP A 420 -76.05 -28.77 24.30
C ASP A 420 -75.84 -30.09 24.99
N ALA A 421 -76.73 -30.30 25.96
CA ALA A 421 -77.41 -31.51 26.48
C ALA A 421 -76.55 -32.72 26.85
#